data_995c89920a12497cddf1249911d8cd0c
#
_entry.id   995c89920a12497cddf1249911d8cd0c
#
_cell.length_a   1.000
_cell.length_b   1.000
_cell.length_c   1.000
_cell.angle_alpha   90.00
_cell.angle_beta   90.00
_cell.angle_gamma   90.00
#
_symmetry.space_group_name_H-M   'P 1'
#
loop_
_entity.id
_entity.type
_entity.pdbx_description
1 polymer ?
#
loop_
_entity_poly.entity_id
_entity_poly.type
_entity_poly.pdbx_seq_one_letter_code
_entity_poly.pdbx_strand_id
1 'polypeptide(L)'
;MVPIYAIVNPYRCDCCNKQIITTKTIQLDHCHKSGLFRGWLCKECNISITNLGDDISGLIRAIKYMNRAEKKSLDEIKNEVEVALIQKN
;
A
#
# COMPACT_ATOMS: atom_id res chain seq x y z
N MET A 1 -16.86 3.82 10.38
CA MET A 1 -17.61 2.84 9.56
C MET A 1 -16.79 2.46 8.34
N VAL A 2 -16.74 1.17 8.04
CA VAL A 2 -16.01 0.67 6.88
C VAL A 2 -16.79 0.97 5.60
N PRO A 3 -16.15 1.50 4.54
CA PRO A 3 -16.83 1.73 3.27
C PRO A 3 -17.40 0.44 2.67
N ILE A 4 -18.49 0.59 1.91
CA ILE A 4 -19.17 -0.57 1.31
C ILE A 4 -18.23 -1.35 0.37
N TYR A 5 -17.40 -0.67 -0.42
CA TYR A 5 -16.51 -1.37 -1.34
C TYR A 5 -15.53 -2.30 -0.62
N ALA A 6 -15.12 -1.96 0.60
CA ALA A 6 -14.24 -2.82 1.40
C ALA A 6 -14.96 -4.09 1.86
N ILE A 7 -16.28 -4.04 1.97
CA ILE A 7 -17.09 -5.19 2.34
C ILE A 7 -17.30 -6.13 1.15
N VAL A 8 -17.52 -5.56 -0.04
CA VAL A 8 -17.81 -6.35 -1.24
C VAL A 8 -16.59 -6.93 -1.92
N ASN A 9 -15.39 -6.46 -1.57
CA ASN A 9 -14.15 -6.99 -2.13
C ASN A 9 -13.15 -7.38 -1.05
N PRO A 10 -13.55 -8.19 -0.05
CA PRO A 10 -12.69 -8.50 1.09
C PRO A 10 -11.59 -9.50 0.79
N TYR A 11 -11.53 -10.03 -0.42
CA TYR A 11 -10.60 -11.11 -0.74
C TYR A 11 -9.40 -10.65 -1.57
N ARG A 12 -9.23 -9.36 -1.75
CA ARG A 12 -8.05 -8.82 -2.43
C ARG A 12 -7.38 -7.76 -1.60
N CYS A 13 -6.05 -7.83 -1.58
CA CYS A 13 -5.25 -6.80 -0.89
C CYS A 13 -5.31 -5.50 -1.68
N ASP A 14 -5.66 -4.41 -1.01
CA ASP A 14 -5.73 -3.09 -1.65
C ASP A 14 -4.36 -2.53 -2.03
N CYS A 15 -3.29 -3.12 -1.52
CA CYS A 15 -1.92 -2.69 -1.85
C CYS A 15 -1.33 -3.50 -3.01
N CYS A 16 -1.17 -4.81 -2.82
CA CYS A 16 -0.51 -5.66 -3.83
C CYS A 16 -1.47 -6.36 -4.77
N ASN A 17 -2.76 -6.23 -4.54
CA ASN A 17 -3.83 -6.87 -5.33
C ASN A 17 -3.83 -8.40 -5.29
N LYS A 18 -3.06 -9.00 -4.37
CA LYS A 18 -3.05 -10.43 -4.20
C LYS A 18 -4.42 -10.93 -3.73
N GLN A 19 -4.88 -12.04 -4.28
CA GLN A 19 -6.10 -12.68 -3.79
C GLN A 19 -5.83 -13.29 -2.41
N ILE A 20 -6.76 -13.02 -1.48
CA ILE A 20 -6.68 -13.54 -0.13
C ILE A 20 -7.69 -14.68 -0.02
N ILE A 21 -7.20 -15.87 0.34
CA ILE A 21 -8.02 -17.10 0.30
C ILE A 21 -9.07 -17.12 1.39
N THR A 22 -8.80 -16.52 2.54
CA THR A 22 -9.71 -16.56 3.68
C THR A 22 -9.83 -15.20 4.34
N THR A 23 -11.05 -14.88 4.80
CA THR A 23 -11.31 -13.65 5.53
C THR A 23 -10.54 -13.56 6.84
N LYS A 24 -10.03 -14.69 7.36
CA LYS A 24 -9.24 -14.69 8.60
C LYS A 24 -7.87 -14.03 8.43
N THR A 25 -7.36 -13.97 7.19
CA THR A 25 -6.03 -13.42 6.92
C THR A 25 -6.08 -12.01 6.34
N ILE A 26 -7.26 -11.50 6.04
CA ILE A 26 -7.40 -10.13 5.59
C ILE A 26 -7.39 -9.19 6.79
N GLN A 27 -6.66 -8.08 6.68
CA GLN A 27 -6.45 -7.18 7.80
C GLN A 27 -6.96 -5.78 7.49
N LEU A 28 -7.73 -5.24 8.42
CA LEU A 28 -8.19 -3.85 8.35
C LEU A 28 -7.00 -2.92 8.58
N ASP A 29 -6.82 -1.98 7.68
CA ASP A 29 -5.75 -1.00 7.79
C ASP A 29 -6.31 0.41 7.96
N HIS A 30 -5.66 1.19 8.81
CA HIS A 30 -6.05 2.58 9.05
C HIS A 30 -4.81 3.43 9.26
N CYS A 31 -4.95 4.72 9.01
CA CYS A 31 -3.89 5.68 9.25
C CYS A 31 -3.74 5.90 10.76
N HIS A 32 -2.57 5.66 11.30
CA HIS A 32 -2.34 5.80 12.74
C HIS A 32 -2.35 7.27 13.20
N LYS A 33 -2.13 8.21 12.29
CA LYS A 33 -2.17 9.63 12.63
C LYS A 33 -3.57 10.19 12.66
N SER A 34 -4.38 9.87 11.65
CA SER A 34 -5.74 10.41 11.52
C SER A 34 -6.84 9.46 11.99
N GLY A 35 -6.54 8.17 12.11
CA GLY A 35 -7.51 7.14 12.41
C GLY A 35 -8.39 6.77 11.22
N LEU A 36 -8.17 7.35 10.05
CA LEU A 36 -8.98 7.09 8.87
C LEU A 36 -8.70 5.70 8.30
N PHE A 37 -9.78 5.04 7.89
CA PHE A 37 -9.67 3.75 7.20
C PHE A 37 -8.92 3.94 5.87
N ARG A 38 -7.93 3.07 5.61
CA ARG A 38 -7.19 3.08 4.35
C ARG A 38 -7.58 1.95 3.42
N GLY A 39 -7.83 0.76 3.95
CA GLY A 39 -8.21 -0.36 3.13
C GLY A 39 -8.05 -1.69 3.84
N TRP A 40 -8.15 -2.77 3.04
CA TRP A 40 -7.95 -4.14 3.50
C TRP A 40 -6.64 -4.65 2.93
N LEU A 41 -5.78 -5.20 3.77
CA LEU A 41 -4.45 -5.64 3.38
C LEU A 41 -4.25 -7.12 3.67
N CYS A 42 -3.39 -7.74 2.86
CA CYS A 42 -2.84 -9.03 3.25
C CYS A 42 -1.85 -8.81 4.40
N LYS A 43 -1.55 -9.90 5.13
CA LYS A 43 -0.66 -9.83 6.27
C LYS A 43 0.71 -9.25 5.91
N GLU A 44 1.26 -9.67 4.78
CA GLU A 44 2.59 -9.27 4.35
C GLU A 44 2.66 -7.76 4.04
N CYS A 45 1.66 -7.24 3.34
CA CYS A 45 1.63 -5.80 3.06
C CYS A 45 1.44 -4.98 4.33
N ASN A 46 0.57 -5.44 5.23
CA ASN A 46 0.33 -4.75 6.49
C ASN A 46 1.60 -4.68 7.34
N ILE A 47 2.32 -5.78 7.45
CA ILE A 47 3.59 -5.83 8.19
C ILE A 47 4.65 -4.96 7.51
N SER A 48 4.76 -5.04 6.18
CA SER A 48 5.76 -4.29 5.43
C SER A 48 5.57 -2.78 5.55
N ILE A 49 4.34 -2.30 5.42
CA ILE A 49 4.03 -0.88 5.57
C ILE A 49 4.35 -0.40 6.98
N THR A 50 3.97 -1.19 8.00
CA THR A 50 4.27 -0.86 9.38
C THR A 50 5.78 -0.78 9.62
N ASN A 51 6.53 -1.75 9.11
CA ASN A 51 7.99 -1.81 9.28
C ASN A 51 8.70 -0.65 8.59
N LEU A 52 8.11 -0.11 7.53
CA LEU A 52 8.67 1.04 6.82
C LEU A 52 8.23 2.39 7.41
N GLY A 53 7.56 2.37 8.55
CA GLY A 53 7.19 3.59 9.26
C GLY A 53 5.72 3.99 9.14
N ASP A 54 4.92 3.22 8.44
CA ASP A 54 3.48 3.43 8.30
C ASP A 54 3.10 4.76 7.65
N ASP A 55 4.00 5.35 6.88
CA ASP A 55 3.76 6.61 6.17
C ASP A 55 4.51 6.66 4.83
N ILE A 56 4.15 7.66 4.03
CA ILE A 56 4.75 7.83 2.70
C ILE A 56 6.25 8.11 2.80
N SER A 57 6.68 8.82 3.83
CA SER A 57 8.10 9.12 4.04
C SER A 57 8.93 7.85 4.17
N GLY A 58 8.40 6.83 4.85
CA GLY A 58 9.07 5.54 4.98
C GLY A 58 9.25 4.85 3.63
N LEU A 59 8.22 4.92 2.80
CA LEU A 59 8.28 4.35 1.45
C LEU A 59 9.26 5.10 0.55
N ILE A 60 9.34 6.42 0.70
CA ILE A 60 10.31 7.21 -0.05
C ILE A 60 11.74 6.82 0.34
N ARG A 61 12.00 6.57 1.62
CA ARG A 61 13.30 6.08 2.07
C ARG A 61 13.64 4.73 1.44
N ALA A 62 12.64 3.86 1.30
CA ALA A 62 12.82 2.58 0.64
C ALA A 62 13.15 2.74 -0.84
N ILE A 63 12.48 3.67 -1.53
CA ILE A 63 12.78 4.01 -2.92
C ILE A 63 14.22 4.47 -3.06
N LYS A 64 14.66 5.37 -2.20
CA LYS A 64 16.03 5.88 -2.22
C LYS A 64 17.04 4.74 -2.07
N TYR A 65 16.78 3.83 -1.15
CA TYR A 65 17.64 2.68 -0.94
C TYR A 65 17.72 1.78 -2.18
N MET A 66 16.56 1.42 -2.71
CA MET A 66 16.49 0.52 -3.87
C MET A 66 17.13 1.15 -5.11
N ASN A 67 17.02 2.45 -5.24
CA ASN A 67 17.54 3.14 -6.42
C ASN A 67 19.07 3.19 -6.46
N ARG A 68 19.74 2.77 -5.42
CA ARG A 68 21.21 2.60 -5.45
C ARG A 68 21.61 1.60 -6.54
N ALA A 69 20.78 0.55 -6.73
CA ALA A 69 21.05 -0.49 -7.72
C ALA A 69 20.30 -0.27 -9.02
N GLU A 70 19.07 0.21 -8.97
CA GLU A 70 18.25 0.41 -10.16
C GLU A 70 18.69 1.62 -10.98
N LYS A 71 19.18 2.65 -10.33
CA LYS A 71 19.75 3.86 -10.97
C LYS A 71 18.80 4.54 -11.95
N LYS A 72 17.51 4.56 -11.60
CA LYS A 72 16.52 5.30 -12.37
C LYS A 72 16.70 6.80 -12.16
N SER A 73 16.41 7.59 -13.20
CA SER A 73 16.42 9.05 -13.07
C SER A 73 15.25 9.51 -12.22
N LEU A 74 15.36 10.73 -11.69
CA LEU A 74 14.27 11.33 -10.94
C LEU A 74 12.99 11.41 -11.77
N ASP A 75 13.10 11.74 -13.05
CA ASP A 75 11.95 11.83 -13.94
C ASP A 75 11.27 10.48 -14.13
N GLU A 76 12.05 9.40 -14.27
CA GLU A 76 11.50 8.06 -14.38
C GLU A 76 10.70 7.68 -13.12
N ILE A 77 11.26 7.96 -11.94
CA ILE A 77 10.60 7.65 -10.66
C ILE A 77 9.35 8.50 -10.52
N LYS A 78 9.41 9.79 -10.82
CA LYS A 78 8.24 10.67 -10.76
C LYS A 78 7.13 10.17 -11.67
N ASN A 79 7.49 9.77 -12.90
CA ASN A 79 6.50 9.28 -13.85
C ASN A 79 5.81 8.00 -13.35
N GLU A 80 6.56 7.06 -12.79
CA GLU A 80 5.97 5.85 -12.22
C GLU A 80 4.99 6.16 -11.09
N VAL A 81 5.35 7.09 -10.21
CA VAL A 81 4.51 7.50 -9.10
C VAL A 81 3.23 8.19 -9.62
N GLU A 82 3.37 9.11 -10.56
CA GLU A 82 2.24 9.82 -11.14
C GLU A 82 1.26 8.87 -11.81
N VAL A 83 1.76 7.94 -12.61
CA VAL A 83 0.92 6.95 -13.28
C VAL A 83 0.17 6.10 -12.25
N ALA A 84 0.86 5.66 -11.21
CA ALA A 84 0.23 4.84 -10.16
C ALA A 84 -0.87 5.61 -9.42
N LEU A 85 -0.64 6.89 -9.12
CA LEU A 85 -1.62 7.70 -8.39
C LEU A 85 -2.85 8.07 -9.23
N ILE A 86 -2.72 8.07 -10.54
CA ILE A 86 -3.83 8.36 -11.45
C ILE A 86 -4.71 7.13 -11.64
N GLN A 87 -4.15 5.93 -11.55
CA GLN A 87 -4.90 4.70 -11.73
C GLN A 87 -5.95 4.52 -10.65
N LYS A 88 -7.13 4.13 -11.07
CA LYS A 88 -8.21 3.77 -10.13
C LYS A 88 -8.19 2.27 -9.91
N ASN A 89 -8.28 1.90 -8.65
CA ASN A 89 -8.40 0.48 -8.28
C ASN A 89 -9.84 0.02 -8.35
#